data_f5e52f461ffb95b623a42b74a1caffc7
#
_entry.id   f5e52f461ffb95b623a42b74a1caffc7
#
_cell.length_a   1.000
_cell.length_b   1.000
_cell.length_c   1.000
_cell.angle_alpha   90.00
_cell.angle_beta   90.00
_cell.angle_gamma   90.00
#
_symmetry.space_group_name_H-M   'P 1'
#
loop_
_entity.id
_entity.type
_entity.pdbx_description
1 polymer ?
#
loop_
_entity_poly.entity_id
_entity_poly.type
_entity_poly.pdbx_seq_one_letter_code
_entity_poly.pdbx_strand_id
1 'polypeptide(L)'
;MRILLVGCSGFVGRALVPQLLAAGHQLVLISRSSAPLAAVQSPQLQRLQADPAQAATWQLPAVQEALATSEAVINLAGEPIAEKRWSDAHRALLSSSRIHTTRALVAAMQALPEDKRPQTLISGSAIGYYGTSETGRFSETSPAGSDFLAGLCQAWEKEAEAASSFARVVILRIGIVLGADGGALGKMLPVFRMGFGGPIGNGQQWMSWITRHDLCRLIGEALSTPAYQGTYNAVAPAPCSMANFAAALGQALGRPSLLPVPAPILQLLLGDGAKVVLEGQQVLPERLQQQGFVFEDAELSAALARATT
;
A
#
# COMPACT_ATOMS: atom_id res chain seq x y z
N MET A 1 -10.13 17.65 10.15
CA MET A 1 -10.21 16.36 10.91
C MET A 1 -8.91 16.11 11.62
N ARG A 2 -8.96 15.44 12.76
CA ARG A 2 -7.79 14.84 13.40
C ARG A 2 -7.68 13.38 12.99
N ILE A 3 -6.52 12.95 12.48
CA ILE A 3 -6.32 11.64 11.86
C ILE A 3 -5.13 10.94 12.52
N LEU A 4 -5.35 9.70 12.99
CA LEU A 4 -4.28 8.83 13.45
C LEU A 4 -3.69 8.04 12.29
N LEU A 5 -2.37 8.08 12.14
CA LEU A 5 -1.63 7.45 11.06
C LEU A 5 -0.76 6.31 11.60
N VAL A 6 -0.95 5.11 11.09
CA VAL A 6 -0.17 3.90 11.41
C VAL A 6 0.50 3.41 10.14
N GLY A 7 1.82 3.18 10.17
CA GLY A 7 2.57 2.74 8.98
C GLY A 7 2.79 3.82 7.91
N CYS A 8 2.39 5.06 8.16
CA CYS A 8 2.55 6.18 7.22
C CYS A 8 3.94 6.85 7.26
N SER A 9 4.92 6.23 7.88
CA SER A 9 6.33 6.63 7.80
C SER A 9 7.04 6.09 6.56
N GLY A 10 6.41 5.16 5.84
CA GLY A 10 6.95 4.50 4.65
C GLY A 10 6.76 5.27 3.34
N PHE A 11 6.95 4.55 2.22
CA PHE A 11 6.93 5.09 0.86
C PHE A 11 5.64 5.85 0.50
N VAL A 12 4.48 5.28 0.79
CA VAL A 12 3.19 5.94 0.53
C VAL A 12 3.00 7.12 1.48
N GLY A 13 3.27 6.92 2.76
CA GLY A 13 3.04 7.95 3.78
C GLY A 13 3.89 9.21 3.60
N ARG A 14 5.10 9.10 3.03
CA ARG A 14 5.93 10.27 2.71
C ARG A 14 5.27 11.24 1.72
N ALA A 15 4.38 10.75 0.86
CA ALA A 15 3.58 11.60 -0.03
C ALA A 15 2.23 11.96 0.57
N LEU A 16 1.60 11.03 1.29
CA LEU A 16 0.26 11.22 1.87
C LEU A 16 0.26 12.27 3.00
N VAL A 17 1.25 12.23 3.90
CA VAL A 17 1.30 13.14 5.06
C VAL A 17 1.34 14.62 4.66
N PRO A 18 2.22 15.06 3.73
CA PRO A 18 2.18 16.45 3.25
C PRO A 18 0.84 16.84 2.62
N GLN A 19 0.20 15.94 1.86
CA GLN A 19 -1.10 16.23 1.23
C GLN A 19 -2.20 16.42 2.28
N LEU A 20 -2.25 15.56 3.30
CA LEU A 20 -3.23 15.69 4.39
C LEU A 20 -3.01 16.97 5.21
N LEU A 21 -1.76 17.36 5.45
CA LEU A 21 -1.44 18.62 6.12
C LEU A 21 -1.86 19.82 5.27
N ALA A 22 -1.61 19.80 3.95
CA ALA A 22 -2.03 20.85 3.03
C ALA A 22 -3.56 20.96 2.95
N ALA A 23 -4.30 19.86 3.15
CA ALA A 23 -5.75 19.84 3.26
C ALA A 23 -6.26 20.32 4.65
N GLY A 24 -5.38 20.78 5.53
CA GLY A 24 -5.73 21.35 6.84
C GLY A 24 -6.03 20.32 7.94
N HIS A 25 -5.65 19.05 7.75
CA HIS A 25 -5.84 18.02 8.77
C HIS A 25 -4.80 18.12 9.89
N GLN A 26 -5.19 17.73 11.10
CA GLN A 26 -4.27 17.48 12.22
C GLN A 26 -3.90 15.99 12.23
N LEU A 27 -2.62 15.68 12.29
CA LEU A 27 -2.13 14.33 12.14
C LEU A 27 -1.38 13.86 13.37
N VAL A 28 -1.62 12.63 13.79
CA VAL A 28 -0.83 11.94 14.80
C VAL A 28 -0.21 10.70 14.15
N LEU A 29 1.10 10.67 14.01
CA LEU A 29 1.84 9.58 13.40
C LEU A 29 2.42 8.66 14.48
N ILE A 30 2.03 7.40 14.48
CA ILE A 30 2.69 6.34 15.27
C ILE A 30 3.71 5.63 14.38
N SER A 31 4.98 5.61 14.80
CA SER A 31 6.04 4.90 14.10
C SER A 31 7.12 4.37 15.02
N ARG A 32 7.80 3.30 14.62
CA ARG A 32 8.91 2.67 15.37
C ARG A 32 10.15 3.57 15.49
N SER A 33 10.30 4.53 14.61
CA SER A 33 11.44 5.45 14.56
C SER A 33 10.94 6.90 14.57
N SER A 34 11.67 7.79 15.21
CA SER A 34 11.44 9.23 15.19
C SER A 34 11.89 9.91 13.88
N ALA A 35 12.79 9.26 13.12
CA ALA A 35 13.39 9.82 11.91
C ALA A 35 12.45 9.94 10.68
N PRO A 36 11.43 9.07 10.49
CA PRO A 36 10.56 9.20 9.32
C PRO A 36 9.86 10.55 9.27
N LEU A 37 9.85 11.16 8.06
CA LEU A 37 9.26 12.47 7.84
C LEU A 37 9.92 13.61 8.64
N ALA A 38 11.21 13.47 9.03
CA ALA A 38 11.93 14.50 9.78
C ALA A 38 11.95 15.85 9.05
N ALA A 39 11.94 15.83 7.71
CA ALA A 39 11.87 17.04 6.88
C ALA A 39 10.49 17.72 6.90
N VAL A 40 9.42 17.03 7.32
CA VAL A 40 8.08 17.62 7.41
C VAL A 40 7.94 18.31 8.75
N GLN A 41 8.12 19.61 8.77
CA GLN A 41 7.92 20.46 9.95
C GLN A 41 6.52 21.08 9.87
N SER A 42 5.65 20.72 10.81
CA SER A 42 4.31 21.28 10.90
C SER A 42 3.79 21.20 12.35
N PRO A 43 3.20 22.26 12.89
CA PRO A 43 2.55 22.23 14.20
C PRO A 43 1.32 21.29 14.22
N GLN A 44 0.78 20.94 13.05
CA GLN A 44 -0.34 20.02 12.90
C GLN A 44 0.09 18.55 12.86
N LEU A 45 1.40 18.22 12.92
CA LEU A 45 1.92 16.86 12.91
C LEU A 45 2.55 16.50 14.25
N GLN A 46 1.84 15.72 15.06
CA GLN A 46 2.37 15.09 16.26
C GLN A 46 3.00 13.74 15.90
N ARG A 47 4.13 13.40 16.50
CA ARG A 47 4.81 12.11 16.32
C ARG A 47 4.88 11.37 17.63
N LEU A 48 4.43 10.10 17.64
CA LEU A 48 4.53 9.19 18.76
C LEU A 48 5.44 8.02 18.35
N GLN A 49 6.56 7.89 19.06
CA GLN A 49 7.48 6.77 18.82
C GLN A 49 7.03 5.54 19.58
N ALA A 50 6.45 4.57 18.87
CA ALA A 50 6.02 3.31 19.44
C ALA A 50 5.89 2.25 18.32
N ASP A 51 5.91 0.98 18.69
CA ASP A 51 5.69 -0.13 17.76
C ASP A 51 4.19 -0.51 17.74
N PRO A 52 3.45 -0.22 16.69
CA PRO A 52 2.01 -0.49 16.64
C PRO A 52 1.66 -1.99 16.59
N ALA A 53 2.63 -2.87 16.34
CA ALA A 53 2.43 -4.32 16.40
C ALA A 53 2.41 -4.86 17.84
N GLN A 54 2.86 -4.07 18.82
CA GLN A 54 2.85 -4.43 20.23
C GLN A 54 1.54 -4.00 20.89
N ALA A 55 0.83 -4.93 21.53
CA ALA A 55 -0.42 -4.62 22.22
C ALA A 55 -0.23 -3.55 23.33
N ALA A 56 0.92 -3.56 24.00
CA ALA A 56 1.27 -2.57 25.04
C ALA A 56 1.33 -1.14 24.51
N THR A 57 1.65 -0.92 23.22
CA THR A 57 1.65 0.41 22.59
C THR A 57 0.29 1.09 22.74
N TRP A 58 -0.79 0.34 22.58
CA TRP A 58 -2.16 0.85 22.62
C TRP A 58 -2.66 1.13 24.04
N GLN A 59 -1.86 0.79 25.06
CA GLN A 59 -2.12 1.12 26.47
C GLN A 59 -1.35 2.38 26.92
N LEU A 60 -0.46 2.92 26.11
CA LEU A 60 0.26 4.15 26.43
C LEU A 60 -0.70 5.34 26.46
N PRO A 61 -0.70 6.17 27.55
CA PRO A 61 -1.65 7.28 27.68
C PRO A 61 -1.68 8.23 26.48
N ALA A 62 -0.50 8.57 25.92
CA ALA A 62 -0.40 9.44 24.75
C ALA A 62 -1.01 8.81 23.48
N VAL A 63 -0.95 7.47 23.33
CA VAL A 63 -1.55 6.75 22.20
C VAL A 63 -3.06 6.63 22.37
N GLN A 64 -3.52 6.36 23.58
CA GLN A 64 -4.95 6.33 23.91
C GLN A 64 -5.61 7.70 23.70
N GLU A 65 -4.97 8.78 24.15
CA GLU A 65 -5.44 10.14 23.92
C GLU A 65 -5.48 10.47 22.43
N ALA A 66 -4.42 10.13 21.69
CA ALA A 66 -4.35 10.34 20.25
C ALA A 66 -5.49 9.60 19.53
N LEU A 67 -5.76 8.34 19.90
CA LEU A 67 -6.82 7.54 19.31
C LEU A 67 -8.20 8.10 19.68
N ALA A 68 -8.45 8.42 20.94
CA ALA A 68 -9.74 8.92 21.45
C ALA A 68 -10.11 10.32 20.93
N THR A 69 -9.13 11.08 20.44
CA THR A 69 -9.34 12.41 19.85
C THR A 69 -9.29 12.43 18.33
N SER A 70 -9.08 11.27 17.68
CA SER A 70 -9.03 11.15 16.23
C SER A 70 -10.41 10.81 15.66
N GLU A 71 -10.80 11.48 14.59
CA GLU A 71 -12.04 11.22 13.84
C GLU A 71 -11.89 10.05 12.87
N ALA A 72 -10.65 9.84 12.37
CA ALA A 72 -10.32 8.79 11.44
C ALA A 72 -8.95 8.15 11.73
N VAL A 73 -8.79 6.92 11.29
CA VAL A 73 -7.52 6.18 11.33
C VAL A 73 -7.14 5.73 9.92
N ILE A 74 -5.88 5.92 9.55
CA ILE A 74 -5.29 5.34 8.34
C ILE A 74 -4.22 4.34 8.78
N ASN A 75 -4.41 3.08 8.42
CA ASN A 75 -3.47 1.99 8.71
C ASN A 75 -2.85 1.45 7.42
N LEU A 76 -1.62 1.84 7.14
CA LEU A 76 -0.79 1.33 6.04
C LEU A 76 0.42 0.53 6.55
N ALA A 77 0.32 -0.01 7.77
CA ALA A 77 1.41 -0.76 8.37
C ALA A 77 1.66 -2.09 7.64
N GLY A 78 2.91 -2.37 7.36
CA GLY A 78 3.33 -3.61 6.75
C GLY A 78 4.83 -3.61 6.46
N GLU A 79 5.51 -4.72 6.77
CA GLU A 79 6.90 -4.95 6.37
C GLU A 79 6.98 -5.11 4.84
N PRO A 80 8.00 -4.54 4.16
CA PRO A 80 8.18 -4.69 2.72
C PRO A 80 8.32 -6.15 2.28
N ILE A 81 7.56 -6.56 1.25
CA ILE A 81 7.48 -7.98 0.83
C ILE A 81 8.63 -8.40 -0.11
N ALA A 82 9.25 -7.48 -0.84
CA ALA A 82 10.24 -7.75 -1.89
C ALA A 82 11.63 -7.17 -1.56
N GLU A 83 11.96 -6.96 -0.28
CA GLU A 83 13.27 -6.41 0.11
C GLU A 83 14.24 -7.45 0.67
N LYS A 84 13.71 -8.54 1.21
CA LYS A 84 14.50 -9.60 1.84
C LYS A 84 14.11 -10.95 1.28
N ARG A 85 15.06 -11.90 1.35
CA ARG A 85 14.78 -13.30 1.07
C ARG A 85 13.75 -13.83 2.08
N TRP A 86 12.75 -14.55 1.60
CA TRP A 86 11.73 -15.14 2.46
C TRP A 86 12.28 -16.35 3.21
N SER A 87 12.41 -16.20 4.50
CA SER A 87 12.57 -17.26 5.50
C SER A 87 11.29 -17.37 6.32
N ASP A 88 11.16 -18.41 7.13
CA ASP A 88 10.00 -18.55 8.04
C ASP A 88 9.91 -17.35 9.01
N ALA A 89 11.05 -16.88 9.51
CA ALA A 89 11.09 -15.68 10.37
C ALA A 89 10.62 -14.44 9.61
N HIS A 90 10.99 -14.27 8.33
CA HIS A 90 10.52 -13.14 7.54
C HIS A 90 9.03 -13.26 7.19
N ARG A 91 8.52 -14.46 6.87
CA ARG A 91 7.08 -14.71 6.67
C ARG A 91 6.27 -14.40 7.94
N ALA A 92 6.79 -14.80 9.11
CA ALA A 92 6.18 -14.44 10.40
C ALA A 92 6.15 -12.92 10.61
N LEU A 93 7.22 -12.20 10.24
CA LEU A 93 7.27 -10.73 10.31
C LEU A 93 6.31 -10.06 9.32
N LEU A 94 6.20 -10.58 8.07
CA LEU A 94 5.21 -10.11 7.10
C LEU A 94 3.78 -10.24 7.64
N SER A 95 3.47 -11.35 8.32
CA SER A 95 2.16 -11.60 8.92
C SER A 95 1.94 -10.72 10.15
N SER A 96 2.86 -10.69 11.10
CA SER A 96 2.70 -9.95 12.36
C SER A 96 2.60 -8.44 12.15
N SER A 97 3.41 -7.88 11.25
CA SER A 97 3.39 -6.45 10.94
C SER A 97 2.06 -5.94 10.37
N ARG A 98 1.23 -6.84 9.85
CA ARG A 98 -0.10 -6.54 9.29
C ARG A 98 -1.22 -6.96 10.22
N ILE A 99 -1.29 -8.27 10.50
CA ILE A 99 -2.39 -8.88 11.27
C ILE A 99 -2.37 -8.38 12.72
N HIS A 100 -1.22 -8.48 13.41
CA HIS A 100 -1.16 -8.08 14.82
C HIS A 100 -1.33 -6.57 14.99
N THR A 101 -0.75 -5.77 14.10
CA THR A 101 -0.94 -4.31 14.13
C THR A 101 -2.41 -3.95 13.95
N THR A 102 -3.09 -4.53 12.96
CA THR A 102 -4.49 -4.20 12.68
C THR A 102 -5.41 -4.70 13.78
N ARG A 103 -5.18 -5.93 14.29
CA ARG A 103 -5.93 -6.47 15.43
C ARG A 103 -5.80 -5.59 16.67
N ALA A 104 -4.57 -5.21 17.03
CA ALA A 104 -4.32 -4.39 18.22
C ALA A 104 -4.94 -2.99 18.08
N LEU A 105 -4.86 -2.38 16.91
CA LEU A 105 -5.52 -1.12 16.59
C LEU A 105 -7.04 -1.22 16.74
N VAL A 106 -7.67 -2.21 16.10
CA VAL A 106 -9.14 -2.37 16.11
C VAL A 106 -9.62 -2.65 17.53
N ALA A 107 -8.91 -3.51 18.28
CA ALA A 107 -9.22 -3.76 19.68
C ALA A 107 -9.13 -2.48 20.54
N ALA A 108 -8.11 -1.66 20.31
CA ALA A 108 -7.96 -0.38 21.00
C ALA A 108 -9.08 0.61 20.64
N MET A 109 -9.49 0.69 19.36
CA MET A 109 -10.64 1.50 18.93
C MET A 109 -11.92 1.04 19.62
N GLN A 110 -12.17 -0.27 19.67
CA GLN A 110 -13.36 -0.86 20.28
C GLN A 110 -13.43 -0.62 21.78
N ALA A 111 -12.28 -0.60 22.47
CA ALA A 111 -12.19 -0.39 23.93
C ALA A 111 -12.51 1.05 24.35
N LEU A 112 -12.49 2.01 23.44
CA LEU A 112 -12.87 3.40 23.75
C LEU A 112 -14.37 3.53 24.03
N PRO A 113 -14.78 4.54 24.85
CA PRO A 113 -16.16 4.98 24.91
C PRO A 113 -16.73 5.24 23.51
N GLU A 114 -17.98 4.91 23.31
CA GLU A 114 -18.61 4.96 21.97
C GLU A 114 -18.50 6.34 21.31
N ASP A 115 -18.69 7.39 22.06
CA ASP A 115 -18.59 8.79 21.64
C ASP A 115 -17.15 9.26 21.31
N LYS A 116 -16.14 8.46 21.65
CA LYS A 116 -14.71 8.74 21.39
C LYS A 116 -14.08 7.83 20.37
N ARG A 117 -14.84 6.92 19.77
CA ARG A 117 -14.32 6.02 18.74
C ARG A 117 -14.10 6.75 17.44
N PRO A 118 -12.94 6.58 16.77
CA PRO A 118 -12.79 7.01 15.39
C PRO A 118 -13.90 6.43 14.50
N GLN A 119 -14.55 7.29 13.73
CA GLN A 119 -15.71 6.92 12.91
C GLN A 119 -15.31 6.31 11.56
N THR A 120 -14.05 6.40 11.16
CA THR A 120 -13.55 5.89 9.89
C THR A 120 -12.22 5.17 10.08
N LEU A 121 -12.12 3.96 9.51
CA LEU A 121 -10.87 3.21 9.37
C LEU A 121 -10.58 3.00 7.89
N ILE A 122 -9.46 3.55 7.39
CA ILE A 122 -8.90 3.19 6.09
C ILE A 122 -7.75 2.22 6.35
N SER A 123 -7.88 0.98 5.88
CA SER A 123 -6.89 -0.07 6.06
C SER A 123 -6.28 -0.49 4.73
N GLY A 124 -4.95 -0.58 4.67
CA GLY A 124 -4.27 -1.23 3.57
C GLY A 124 -4.59 -2.72 3.53
N SER A 125 -4.58 -3.26 2.33
CA SER A 125 -4.48 -4.66 1.93
C SER A 125 -3.64 -4.69 0.64
N ALA A 126 -3.62 -5.78 -0.09
CA ALA A 126 -2.87 -5.87 -1.34
C ALA A 126 -3.60 -6.75 -2.37
N ILE A 127 -3.30 -6.51 -3.64
CA ILE A 127 -3.79 -7.35 -4.75
C ILE A 127 -3.30 -8.81 -4.66
N GLY A 128 -2.30 -9.09 -3.83
CA GLY A 128 -1.90 -10.46 -3.46
C GLY A 128 -3.05 -11.31 -2.90
N TYR A 129 -4.16 -10.68 -2.48
CA TYR A 129 -5.41 -11.35 -2.13
C TYR A 129 -5.88 -12.35 -3.18
N TYR A 130 -5.69 -12.05 -4.46
CA TYR A 130 -6.17 -12.88 -5.57
C TYR A 130 -5.22 -14.04 -5.93
N GLY A 131 -4.00 -14.08 -5.37
CA GLY A 131 -2.94 -14.96 -5.86
C GLY A 131 -2.42 -14.50 -7.22
N THR A 132 -1.80 -15.40 -7.98
CA THR A 132 -1.21 -15.10 -9.29
C THR A 132 -1.94 -15.84 -10.41
N SER A 133 -2.04 -15.22 -11.61
CA SER A 133 -2.66 -15.82 -12.79
C SER A 133 -2.17 -15.13 -14.07
N GLU A 134 -1.84 -15.91 -15.07
CA GLU A 134 -1.46 -15.39 -16.40
C GLU A 134 -2.66 -14.91 -17.21
N THR A 135 -3.83 -15.52 -17.00
CA THR A 135 -5.03 -15.29 -17.83
C THR A 135 -6.23 -14.75 -17.06
N GLY A 136 -6.27 -14.93 -15.75
CA GLY A 136 -7.39 -14.49 -14.91
C GLY A 136 -7.45 -12.98 -14.76
N ARG A 137 -8.68 -12.45 -14.80
CA ARG A 137 -9.01 -11.05 -14.50
C ARG A 137 -9.77 -11.00 -13.19
N PHE A 138 -9.36 -10.12 -12.29
CA PHE A 138 -9.90 -10.04 -10.94
C PHE A 138 -10.49 -8.66 -10.66
N SER A 139 -11.69 -8.67 -10.11
CA SER A 139 -12.35 -7.48 -9.54
C SER A 139 -12.55 -7.67 -8.04
N GLU A 140 -13.15 -6.71 -7.37
CA GLU A 140 -13.38 -6.75 -5.92
C GLU A 140 -14.28 -7.93 -5.48
N THR A 141 -15.11 -8.44 -6.39
CA THR A 141 -16.00 -9.60 -6.16
C THR A 141 -15.35 -10.95 -6.43
N SER A 142 -14.13 -10.96 -6.99
CA SER A 142 -13.42 -12.21 -7.29
C SER A 142 -12.97 -12.91 -6.00
N PRO A 143 -12.98 -14.26 -5.98
CA PRO A 143 -12.54 -15.02 -4.81
C PRO A 143 -11.05 -14.82 -4.53
N ALA A 144 -10.66 -15.06 -3.28
CA ALA A 144 -9.27 -15.09 -2.88
C ALA A 144 -8.51 -16.25 -3.52
N GLY A 145 -7.21 -16.02 -3.74
CA GLY A 145 -6.28 -17.10 -4.07
C GLY A 145 -5.99 -18.01 -2.88
N SER A 146 -5.11 -18.99 -3.10
CA SER A 146 -4.78 -20.02 -2.09
C SER A 146 -3.30 -19.99 -1.63
N ASP A 147 -2.51 -19.06 -2.14
CA ASP A 147 -1.10 -18.93 -1.77
C ASP A 147 -0.89 -18.20 -0.43
N PHE A 148 0.38 -18.09 0.00
CA PHE A 148 0.72 -17.42 1.25
C PHE A 148 0.26 -15.97 1.31
N LEU A 149 0.40 -15.20 0.21
CA LEU A 149 0.01 -13.80 0.19
C LEU A 149 -1.51 -13.65 0.21
N ALA A 150 -2.23 -14.52 -0.47
CA ALA A 150 -3.69 -14.53 -0.45
C ALA A 150 -4.23 -14.82 0.95
N GLY A 151 -3.68 -15.83 1.63
CA GLY A 151 -4.02 -16.13 3.02
C GLY A 151 -3.68 -15.00 3.99
N LEU A 152 -2.52 -14.34 3.79
CA LEU A 152 -2.12 -13.18 4.56
C LEU A 152 -3.10 -12.01 4.38
N CYS A 153 -3.48 -11.69 3.14
CA CYS A 153 -4.42 -10.61 2.86
C CYS A 153 -5.81 -10.90 3.46
N GLN A 154 -6.32 -12.13 3.32
CA GLN A 154 -7.61 -12.53 3.93
C GLN A 154 -7.60 -12.34 5.45
N ALA A 155 -6.54 -12.81 6.12
CA ALA A 155 -6.42 -12.64 7.57
C ALA A 155 -6.30 -11.15 7.97
N TRP A 156 -5.58 -10.37 7.18
CA TRP A 156 -5.41 -8.93 7.42
C TRP A 156 -6.73 -8.16 7.24
N GLU A 157 -7.45 -8.40 6.15
CA GLU A 157 -8.76 -7.78 5.87
C GLU A 157 -9.77 -8.13 6.96
N LYS A 158 -9.81 -9.40 7.42
CA LYS A 158 -10.67 -9.85 8.52
C LYS A 158 -10.47 -9.04 9.81
N GLU A 159 -9.22 -8.70 10.16
CA GLU A 159 -8.96 -7.87 11.35
C GLU A 159 -9.46 -6.42 11.15
N ALA A 160 -9.36 -5.87 9.95
CA ALA A 160 -9.89 -4.54 9.67
C ALA A 160 -11.42 -4.52 9.64
N GLU A 161 -12.04 -5.56 9.06
CA GLU A 161 -13.50 -5.72 8.97
C GLU A 161 -14.16 -5.82 10.34
N ALA A 162 -13.45 -6.28 11.36
CA ALA A 162 -13.96 -6.34 12.74
C ALA A 162 -14.38 -4.96 13.28
N ALA A 163 -13.85 -3.86 12.72
CA ALA A 163 -14.27 -2.49 13.07
C ALA A 163 -15.62 -2.09 12.44
N SER A 164 -16.17 -2.85 11.49
CA SER A 164 -17.39 -2.47 10.76
C SER A 164 -18.65 -2.38 11.63
N SER A 165 -18.62 -2.95 12.83
CA SER A 165 -19.73 -2.84 13.79
C SER A 165 -19.83 -1.46 14.46
N PHE A 166 -18.77 -0.65 14.41
CA PHE A 166 -18.72 0.64 15.09
C PHE A 166 -18.04 1.78 14.29
N ALA A 167 -17.45 1.48 13.13
CA ALA A 167 -16.82 2.46 12.27
C ALA A 167 -17.05 2.13 10.79
N ARG A 168 -17.00 3.14 9.94
CA ARG A 168 -16.95 2.95 8.49
C ARG A 168 -15.55 2.42 8.10
N VAL A 169 -15.51 1.24 7.51
CA VAL A 169 -14.25 0.60 7.10
C VAL A 169 -14.08 0.68 5.60
N VAL A 170 -12.91 1.15 5.15
CA VAL A 170 -12.47 1.13 3.76
C VAL A 170 -11.19 0.30 3.67
N ILE A 171 -11.21 -0.77 2.89
CA ILE A 171 -10.08 -1.64 2.65
C ILE A 171 -9.54 -1.39 1.24
N LEU A 172 -8.26 -1.10 1.13
CA LEU A 172 -7.60 -0.84 -0.14
C LEU A 172 -6.67 -2.01 -0.49
N ARG A 173 -7.05 -2.84 -1.46
CA ARG A 173 -6.18 -3.85 -2.07
C ARG A 173 -5.23 -3.14 -3.02
N ILE A 174 -4.10 -2.71 -2.48
CA ILE A 174 -3.14 -1.87 -3.19
C ILE A 174 -2.33 -2.71 -4.17
N GLY A 175 -2.22 -2.21 -5.41
CA GLY A 175 -1.36 -2.73 -6.45
C GLY A 175 0.10 -2.29 -6.31
N ILE A 176 0.87 -2.42 -7.39
CA ILE A 176 2.26 -1.95 -7.45
C ILE A 176 2.26 -0.43 -7.46
N VAL A 177 2.71 0.20 -6.36
CA VAL A 177 2.73 1.65 -6.25
C VAL A 177 3.96 2.23 -6.96
N LEU A 178 3.72 3.13 -7.93
CA LEU A 178 4.76 3.78 -8.72
C LEU A 178 5.16 5.13 -8.14
N GLY A 179 6.47 5.34 -7.96
CA GLY A 179 7.08 6.60 -7.56
C GLY A 179 8.60 6.49 -7.56
N ALA A 180 9.30 7.58 -7.90
CA ALA A 180 10.74 7.58 -8.15
C ALA A 180 11.61 7.28 -6.92
N ASP A 181 11.17 7.69 -5.73
CA ASP A 181 11.95 7.66 -4.49
C ASP A 181 11.72 6.39 -3.65
N GLY A 182 11.12 5.34 -4.26
CA GLY A 182 10.92 4.06 -3.55
C GLY A 182 10.07 3.05 -4.32
N GLY A 183 9.66 1.99 -3.61
CA GLY A 183 8.90 0.91 -4.22
C GLY A 183 9.63 0.18 -5.35
N ALA A 184 8.87 -0.47 -6.23
CA ALA A 184 9.41 -1.21 -7.37
C ALA A 184 10.13 -0.28 -8.36
N LEU A 185 9.50 0.85 -8.71
CA LEU A 185 10.04 1.79 -9.68
C LEU A 185 11.38 2.38 -9.20
N GLY A 186 11.48 2.79 -7.93
CA GLY A 186 12.71 3.34 -7.37
C GLY A 186 13.90 2.38 -7.44
N LYS A 187 13.65 1.05 -7.36
CA LYS A 187 14.69 0.01 -7.54
C LYS A 187 15.08 -0.18 -9.02
N MET A 188 14.14 0.01 -9.94
CA MET A 188 14.38 -0.17 -11.38
C MET A 188 15.09 1.05 -12.00
N LEU A 189 14.78 2.25 -11.55
CA LEU A 189 15.27 3.50 -12.15
C LEU A 189 16.79 3.58 -12.32
N PRO A 190 17.65 3.22 -11.33
CA PRO A 190 19.09 3.30 -11.50
C PRO A 190 19.60 2.45 -12.66
N VAL A 191 19.09 1.21 -12.80
CA VAL A 191 19.48 0.28 -13.86
C VAL A 191 19.00 0.77 -15.23
N PHE A 192 17.77 1.26 -15.32
CA PHE A 192 17.21 1.81 -16.55
C PHE A 192 17.93 3.10 -16.99
N ARG A 193 18.24 4.01 -16.06
CA ARG A 193 19.00 5.25 -16.36
C ARG A 193 20.39 4.97 -16.92
N MET A 194 21.02 3.86 -16.51
CA MET A 194 22.29 3.41 -17.07
C MET A 194 22.15 2.72 -18.44
N GLY A 195 20.95 2.48 -18.94
CA GLY A 195 20.69 1.79 -20.21
C GLY A 195 20.73 0.26 -20.11
N PHE A 196 20.79 -0.30 -18.91
CA PHE A 196 20.80 -1.75 -18.66
C PHE A 196 19.42 -2.29 -18.26
N GLY A 197 18.35 -1.50 -18.46
CA GLY A 197 17.00 -1.89 -18.15
C GLY A 197 16.42 -2.95 -19.09
N GLY A 198 15.39 -3.66 -18.61
CA GLY A 198 14.63 -4.62 -19.40
C GLY A 198 13.58 -5.35 -18.57
N PRO A 199 12.84 -6.25 -19.20
CA PRO A 199 11.80 -7.01 -18.52
C PRO A 199 12.39 -7.97 -17.47
N ILE A 200 11.63 -8.27 -16.44
CA ILE A 200 11.96 -9.27 -15.44
C ILE A 200 11.41 -10.62 -15.92
N GLY A 201 12.23 -11.68 -15.86
CA GLY A 201 11.87 -13.01 -16.32
C GLY A 201 11.51 -13.03 -17.81
N ASN A 202 10.37 -13.67 -18.16
CA ASN A 202 9.87 -13.69 -19.52
C ASN A 202 9.08 -12.43 -19.91
N GLY A 203 8.81 -11.54 -18.94
CA GLY A 203 8.09 -10.30 -19.16
C GLY A 203 6.57 -10.43 -19.37
N GLN A 204 6.00 -11.63 -19.29
CA GLN A 204 4.56 -11.85 -19.57
C GLN A 204 3.67 -11.67 -18.33
N GLN A 205 4.27 -11.69 -17.11
CA GLN A 205 3.52 -11.48 -15.88
C GLN A 205 2.83 -10.13 -15.86
N TRP A 206 1.61 -10.12 -15.32
CA TRP A 206 0.81 -8.92 -15.19
C TRP A 206 1.32 -7.99 -14.09
N MET A 207 1.28 -6.72 -14.37
CA MET A 207 1.54 -5.62 -13.43
C MET A 207 0.27 -4.79 -13.30
N SER A 208 -0.42 -4.96 -12.18
CA SER A 208 -1.52 -4.08 -11.78
C SER A 208 -0.94 -3.02 -10.87
N TRP A 209 -0.86 -1.81 -11.36
CA TRP A 209 -0.15 -0.69 -10.78
C TRP A 209 -1.08 0.48 -10.43
N ILE A 210 -0.61 1.36 -9.59
CA ILE A 210 -1.20 2.69 -9.33
C ILE A 210 -0.06 3.68 -9.08
N THR A 211 -0.19 4.94 -9.48
CA THR A 211 0.77 5.95 -9.05
C THR A 211 0.58 6.25 -7.55
N ARG A 212 1.67 6.60 -6.88
CA ARG A 212 1.60 7.06 -5.50
C ARG A 212 0.71 8.30 -5.36
N HIS A 213 0.67 9.13 -6.39
CA HIS A 213 -0.19 10.30 -6.47
C HIS A 213 -1.66 9.91 -6.39
N ASP A 214 -2.15 9.07 -7.30
CA ASP A 214 -3.55 8.64 -7.31
C ASP A 214 -3.94 7.83 -6.07
N LEU A 215 -3.01 7.02 -5.53
CA LEU A 215 -3.26 6.32 -4.27
C LEU A 215 -3.48 7.31 -3.11
N CYS A 216 -2.68 8.37 -3.01
CA CYS A 216 -2.85 9.38 -1.97
C CYS A 216 -4.15 10.17 -2.16
N ARG A 217 -4.54 10.49 -3.40
CA ARG A 217 -5.83 11.12 -3.72
C ARG A 217 -6.99 10.22 -3.32
N LEU A 218 -6.92 8.92 -3.66
CA LEU A 218 -7.93 7.94 -3.29
C LEU A 218 -8.12 7.85 -1.77
N ILE A 219 -7.03 7.83 -1.00
CA ILE A 219 -7.09 7.83 0.47
C ILE A 219 -7.76 9.12 0.98
N GLY A 220 -7.39 10.28 0.43
CA GLY A 220 -8.00 11.58 0.79
C GLY A 220 -9.49 11.64 0.46
N GLU A 221 -9.90 11.14 -0.70
CA GLU A 221 -11.30 11.08 -1.13
C GLU A 221 -12.10 10.09 -0.27
N ALA A 222 -11.53 8.92 0.04
CA ALA A 222 -12.15 7.94 0.92
C ALA A 222 -12.31 8.44 2.37
N LEU A 223 -11.46 9.35 2.84
CA LEU A 223 -11.63 10.01 4.14
C LEU A 223 -12.85 10.92 4.15
N SER A 224 -12.99 11.76 3.11
CA SER A 224 -13.98 12.84 3.07
C SER A 224 -15.34 12.41 2.55
N THR A 225 -15.44 11.29 1.81
CA THR A 225 -16.65 10.85 1.13
C THR A 225 -17.24 9.61 1.80
N PRO A 226 -18.37 9.71 2.53
CA PRO A 226 -18.98 8.60 3.26
C PRO A 226 -19.40 7.41 2.38
N ALA A 227 -19.63 7.62 1.08
CA ALA A 227 -19.98 6.57 0.14
C ALA A 227 -18.87 5.52 -0.08
N TYR A 228 -17.61 5.84 0.25
CA TYR A 228 -16.55 4.84 0.26
C TYR A 228 -16.68 3.95 1.50
N GLN A 229 -17.05 2.69 1.26
CA GLN A 229 -17.19 1.66 2.29
C GLN A 229 -16.88 0.27 1.72
N GLY A 230 -16.26 -0.60 2.53
CA GLY A 230 -15.86 -1.94 2.13
C GLY A 230 -14.57 -1.94 1.30
N THR A 231 -14.39 -2.95 0.43
CA THR A 231 -13.12 -3.23 -0.24
C THR A 231 -13.06 -2.62 -1.64
N TYR A 232 -11.91 -2.03 -1.97
CA TYR A 232 -11.60 -1.45 -3.28
C TYR A 232 -10.25 -1.93 -3.78
N ASN A 233 -10.15 -2.23 -5.09
CA ASN A 233 -8.87 -2.45 -5.76
C ASN A 233 -8.20 -1.10 -6.07
N ALA A 234 -7.19 -0.75 -5.30
CA ALA A 234 -6.41 0.47 -5.51
C ALA A 234 -5.35 0.22 -6.59
N VAL A 235 -5.81 0.15 -7.83
CA VAL A 235 -5.01 -0.03 -9.05
C VAL A 235 -5.51 0.90 -10.15
N ALA A 236 -4.65 1.26 -11.10
CA ALA A 236 -5.03 1.98 -12.31
C ALA A 236 -5.88 1.08 -13.24
N PRO A 237 -6.74 1.66 -14.10
CA PRO A 237 -7.69 0.90 -14.90
C PRO A 237 -7.05 0.03 -16.00
N ALA A 238 -5.78 0.29 -16.35
CA ALA A 238 -5.06 -0.36 -17.43
C ALA A 238 -3.85 -1.17 -16.90
N PRO A 239 -4.03 -2.39 -16.38
CA PRO A 239 -2.91 -3.27 -16.07
C PRO A 239 -2.13 -3.63 -17.34
N CYS A 240 -0.82 -3.84 -17.21
CA CYS A 240 0.06 -4.14 -18.34
C CYS A 240 0.93 -5.37 -18.06
N SER A 241 1.57 -5.93 -19.09
CA SER A 241 2.61 -6.93 -18.91
C SER A 241 3.91 -6.27 -18.42
N MET A 242 4.78 -7.04 -17.77
CA MET A 242 6.12 -6.57 -17.37
C MET A 242 6.95 -6.12 -18.57
N ALA A 243 6.81 -6.78 -19.73
CA ALA A 243 7.48 -6.37 -20.96
C ALA A 243 7.02 -4.98 -21.43
N ASN A 244 5.70 -4.74 -21.44
CA ASN A 244 5.14 -3.43 -21.81
C ASN A 244 5.54 -2.36 -20.79
N PHE A 245 5.57 -2.70 -19.50
CA PHE A 245 6.05 -1.79 -18.46
C PHE A 245 7.51 -1.39 -18.69
N ALA A 246 8.40 -2.39 -18.92
CA ALA A 246 9.81 -2.14 -19.17
C ALA A 246 10.04 -1.29 -20.43
N ALA A 247 9.31 -1.57 -21.52
CA ALA A 247 9.38 -0.77 -22.74
C ALA A 247 8.94 0.68 -22.50
N ALA A 248 7.80 0.89 -21.82
CA ALA A 248 7.29 2.22 -21.51
C ALA A 248 8.25 2.99 -20.56
N LEU A 249 8.87 2.31 -19.59
CA LEU A 249 9.85 2.93 -18.70
C LEU A 249 11.13 3.33 -19.44
N GLY A 250 11.62 2.46 -20.33
CA GLY A 250 12.75 2.81 -21.24
C GLY A 250 12.46 4.02 -22.08
N GLN A 251 11.26 4.07 -22.67
CA GLN A 251 10.80 5.21 -23.48
C GLN A 251 10.72 6.51 -22.65
N ALA A 252 10.12 6.46 -21.46
CA ALA A 252 10.01 7.62 -20.57
C ALA A 252 11.38 8.20 -20.15
N LEU A 253 12.40 7.33 -20.05
CA LEU A 253 13.77 7.73 -19.70
C LEU A 253 14.66 8.04 -20.92
N GLY A 254 14.18 7.83 -22.15
CA GLY A 254 15.01 7.92 -23.36
C GLY A 254 16.16 6.91 -23.36
N ARG A 255 15.95 5.70 -22.82
CA ARG A 255 16.94 4.64 -22.67
C ARG A 255 16.48 3.32 -23.25
N PRO A 256 17.40 2.49 -23.78
CA PRO A 256 17.04 1.13 -24.19
C PRO A 256 16.56 0.31 -22.99
N SER A 257 15.67 -0.67 -23.25
CA SER A 257 15.09 -1.55 -22.23
C SER A 257 15.11 -3.01 -22.70
N LEU A 258 16.26 -3.45 -23.22
CA LEU A 258 16.40 -4.71 -23.95
C LEU A 258 17.06 -5.83 -23.13
N LEU A 259 17.62 -5.53 -21.94
CA LEU A 259 18.37 -6.49 -21.14
C LEU A 259 17.48 -7.14 -20.09
N PRO A 260 16.97 -8.37 -20.30
CA PRO A 260 16.10 -9.00 -19.32
C PRO A 260 16.86 -9.38 -18.04
N VAL A 261 16.19 -9.26 -16.91
CA VAL A 261 16.67 -9.77 -15.63
C VAL A 261 16.30 -11.25 -15.52
N PRO A 262 17.26 -12.19 -15.53
CA PRO A 262 16.96 -13.62 -15.52
C PRO A 262 16.27 -14.06 -14.23
N ALA A 263 15.20 -14.86 -14.34
CA ALA A 263 14.47 -15.39 -13.19
C ALA A 263 15.33 -16.13 -12.15
N PRO A 264 16.34 -16.96 -12.54
CA PRO A 264 17.19 -17.65 -11.57
C PRO A 264 17.96 -16.70 -10.64
N ILE A 265 18.37 -15.52 -11.11
CA ILE A 265 19.06 -14.52 -10.28
C ILE A 265 18.13 -14.03 -9.18
N LEU A 266 16.87 -13.72 -9.52
CA LEU A 266 15.88 -13.27 -8.54
C LEU A 266 15.49 -14.37 -7.56
N GLN A 267 15.39 -15.61 -8.02
CA GLN A 267 15.14 -16.77 -7.16
C GLN A 267 16.28 -16.98 -6.15
N LEU A 268 17.52 -16.80 -6.57
CA LEU A 268 18.68 -16.89 -5.68
C LEU A 268 18.65 -15.78 -4.61
N LEU A 269 18.33 -14.55 -5.00
CA LEU A 269 18.34 -13.38 -4.11
C LEU A 269 17.14 -13.36 -3.14
N LEU A 270 15.94 -13.66 -3.63
CA LEU A 270 14.69 -13.48 -2.90
C LEU A 270 14.08 -14.80 -2.40
N GLY A 271 14.58 -15.94 -2.86
CA GLY A 271 13.99 -17.25 -2.56
C GLY A 271 12.54 -17.30 -3.05
N ASP A 272 11.61 -17.81 -2.23
CA ASP A 272 10.18 -17.86 -2.55
C ASP A 272 9.56 -16.45 -2.77
N GLY A 273 10.18 -15.41 -2.23
CA GLY A 273 9.78 -14.03 -2.45
C GLY A 273 9.96 -13.57 -3.91
N ALA A 274 10.72 -14.30 -4.72
CA ALA A 274 10.86 -14.01 -6.16
C ALA A 274 9.53 -14.10 -6.92
N LYS A 275 8.56 -14.89 -6.44
CA LYS A 275 7.21 -14.96 -7.00
C LYS A 275 6.54 -13.59 -7.08
N VAL A 276 6.76 -12.71 -6.11
CA VAL A 276 6.18 -11.35 -6.08
C VAL A 276 6.56 -10.52 -7.31
N VAL A 277 7.72 -10.80 -7.93
CA VAL A 277 8.23 -10.06 -9.09
C VAL A 277 8.21 -10.87 -10.38
N LEU A 278 8.16 -12.21 -10.29
CA LEU A 278 8.17 -13.13 -11.44
C LEU A 278 6.77 -13.55 -11.88
N GLU A 279 5.78 -13.41 -11.00
CA GLU A 279 4.39 -13.75 -11.24
C GLU A 279 3.54 -12.50 -11.04
N GLY A 280 2.28 -12.55 -11.47
CA GLY A 280 1.39 -11.42 -11.32
C GLY A 280 -0.05 -11.78 -11.62
N GLN A 281 -0.93 -10.80 -11.50
CA GLN A 281 -2.36 -10.93 -11.75
C GLN A 281 -2.92 -9.67 -12.38
N GLN A 282 -3.91 -9.82 -13.24
CA GLN A 282 -4.64 -8.73 -13.86
C GLN A 282 -5.80 -8.31 -12.96
N VAL A 283 -5.65 -7.19 -12.24
CA VAL A 283 -6.66 -6.67 -11.31
C VAL A 283 -7.26 -5.39 -11.86
N LEU A 284 -8.58 -5.25 -11.76
CA LEU A 284 -9.35 -4.12 -12.25
C LEU A 284 -10.01 -3.36 -11.09
N PRO A 285 -10.08 -2.03 -11.14
CA PRO A 285 -10.67 -1.17 -10.10
C PRO A 285 -12.17 -0.94 -10.37
N GLU A 286 -12.96 -2.00 -10.50
CA GLU A 286 -14.37 -1.88 -10.94
C GLU A 286 -15.18 -1.00 -9.99
N ARG A 287 -15.01 -1.16 -8.68
CA ARG A 287 -15.75 -0.36 -7.69
C ARG A 287 -15.30 1.10 -7.67
N LEU A 288 -14.01 1.40 -7.89
CA LEU A 288 -13.55 2.79 -8.00
C LEU A 288 -14.14 3.48 -9.24
N GLN A 289 -14.20 2.78 -10.36
CA GLN A 289 -14.84 3.29 -11.59
C GLN A 289 -16.34 3.51 -11.40
N GLN A 290 -17.06 2.58 -10.76
CA GLN A 290 -18.48 2.73 -10.41
C GLN A 290 -18.73 3.87 -9.43
N GLN A 291 -17.78 4.12 -8.50
CA GLN A 291 -17.84 5.22 -7.54
C GLN A 291 -17.54 6.58 -8.20
N GLY A 292 -17.06 6.58 -9.43
CA GLY A 292 -16.71 7.80 -10.19
C GLY A 292 -15.33 8.35 -9.84
N PHE A 293 -14.43 7.55 -9.26
CA PHE A 293 -13.06 7.99 -9.01
C PHE A 293 -12.33 8.30 -10.31
N VAL A 294 -11.82 9.52 -10.43
CA VAL A 294 -11.09 9.99 -11.63
C VAL A 294 -9.59 9.78 -11.40
N PHE A 295 -9.01 8.83 -12.14
CA PHE A 295 -7.56 8.64 -12.16
C PHE A 295 -6.91 9.78 -12.95
N GLU A 296 -5.94 10.47 -12.34
CA GLU A 296 -5.10 11.45 -13.06
C GLU A 296 -4.02 10.77 -13.89
N ASP A 297 -3.60 9.59 -13.46
CA ASP A 297 -2.57 8.78 -14.10
C ASP A 297 -3.18 7.43 -14.59
N ALA A 298 -4.21 7.49 -15.45
CA ALA A 298 -4.87 6.30 -15.98
C ALA A 298 -3.99 5.53 -16.98
N GLU A 299 -3.16 6.25 -17.75
CA GLU A 299 -2.31 5.69 -18.81
C GLU A 299 -0.87 5.51 -18.32
N LEU A 300 -0.29 4.32 -18.59
CA LEU A 300 1.05 3.95 -18.10
C LEU A 300 2.15 4.92 -18.55
N SER A 301 2.13 5.36 -19.80
CA SER A 301 3.15 6.26 -20.35
C SER A 301 3.16 7.62 -19.64
N ALA A 302 1.99 8.19 -19.40
CA ALA A 302 1.84 9.45 -18.68
C ALA A 302 2.24 9.28 -17.20
N ALA A 303 1.80 8.18 -16.57
CA ALA A 303 2.15 7.83 -15.21
C ALA A 303 3.67 7.71 -15.00
N LEU A 304 4.37 7.01 -15.91
CA LEU A 304 5.82 6.85 -15.84
C LEU A 304 6.56 8.16 -16.13
N ALA A 305 6.11 8.97 -17.08
CA ALA A 305 6.69 10.28 -17.33
C ALA A 305 6.64 11.16 -16.07
N ARG A 306 5.50 11.23 -15.38
CA ARG A 306 5.34 11.96 -14.11
C ARG A 306 6.18 11.35 -12.98
N ALA A 307 6.21 10.03 -12.86
CA ALA A 307 6.88 9.34 -11.78
C ALA A 307 8.41 9.29 -11.92
N THR A 308 8.99 9.68 -13.07
CA THR A 308 10.44 9.65 -13.34
C THR A 308 11.11 11.03 -13.34
N THR A 309 10.31 12.09 -13.36
CA THR A 309 10.74 13.48 -13.15
C THR A 309 10.87 13.78 -11.65
#